data_d044e5647e7aac971d20365559244091
#
_entry.id   d044e5647e7aac971d20365559244091
#
_cell.length_a   1.000
_cell.length_b   1.000
_cell.length_c   1.000
_cell.angle_alpha   90.00
_cell.angle_beta   90.00
_cell.angle_gamma   90.00
#
_symmetry.space_group_name_H-M   'P 1'
#
loop_
_entity.id
_entity.type
_entity.pdbx_description
1 polymer ?
#
loop_
_entity_poly.entity_id
_entity_poly.type
_entity_poly.pdbx_seq_one_letter_code
_entity_poly.pdbx_strand_id
1 'polypeptide(L)'
;MLIMIIVLTALSGIGGTGIGAALSSTVKKSSNKAMSLLLSFASGTMISIVCLDLFHDALETGMSKGGIALFVIIGFLTVYLLERVMDEKAKRAKSRMSRKMMTAGIAMMFAVACHNIPVGMTIGASAISHGGLIGSPAMTLAVFIGIHNVPEGMAICA
;
A
#
# COMPACT_ATOMS: atom_id res chain seq x y z
N MET A 1 3.56 -22.72 -8.42
CA MET A 1 4.29 -21.51 -8.03
C MET A 1 3.44 -20.25 -8.24
N LEU A 2 3.03 -19.90 -9.47
CA LEU A 2 2.27 -18.67 -9.76
C LEU A 2 0.98 -18.54 -8.92
N ILE A 3 0.17 -19.59 -8.82
CA ILE A 3 -1.06 -19.57 -8.01
C ILE A 3 -0.77 -19.27 -6.55
N MET A 4 0.28 -19.85 -5.98
CA MET A 4 0.67 -19.58 -4.59
C MET A 4 1.10 -18.11 -4.38
N ILE A 5 1.80 -17.52 -5.34
CA ILE A 5 2.17 -16.10 -5.31
C ILE A 5 0.92 -15.24 -5.34
N ILE A 6 -0.02 -15.52 -6.25
CA ILE A 6 -1.29 -14.78 -6.35
C ILE A 6 -2.10 -14.89 -5.06
N VAL A 7 -2.24 -16.10 -4.49
CA VAL A 7 -2.97 -16.30 -3.24
C VAL A 7 -2.30 -15.58 -2.08
N LEU A 8 -0.98 -15.65 -1.96
CA LEU A 8 -0.24 -14.97 -0.89
C LEU A 8 -0.37 -13.45 -1.00
N THR A 9 -0.22 -12.90 -2.20
CA THR A 9 -0.38 -11.47 -2.46
C THR A 9 -1.81 -11.01 -2.17
N ALA A 10 -2.81 -11.79 -2.57
CA ALA A 10 -4.21 -11.49 -2.28
C ALA A 10 -4.52 -11.56 -0.78
N LEU A 11 -4.01 -12.57 -0.07
CA LEU A 11 -4.17 -12.70 1.38
C LEU A 11 -3.48 -11.56 2.14
N SER A 12 -2.30 -11.17 1.70
CA SER A 12 -1.55 -10.06 2.28
C SER A 12 -2.28 -8.71 2.07
N GLY A 13 -2.71 -8.42 0.84
CA GLY A 13 -3.42 -7.19 0.50
C GLY A 13 -4.84 -7.14 1.05
N ILE A 14 -5.70 -8.02 0.54
CA ILE A 14 -7.14 -8.04 0.88
C ILE A 14 -7.36 -8.50 2.32
N GLY A 15 -6.59 -9.48 2.79
CA GLY A 15 -6.70 -10.01 4.16
C GLY A 15 -6.33 -8.94 5.20
N GLY A 16 -5.21 -8.26 5.03
CA GLY A 16 -4.77 -7.20 5.93
C GLY A 16 -5.77 -6.04 5.97
N THR A 17 -6.14 -5.50 4.81
CA THR A 17 -7.11 -4.41 4.69
C THR A 17 -8.49 -4.82 5.23
N GLY A 18 -8.95 -6.05 4.94
CA GLY A 18 -10.23 -6.58 5.43
C GLY A 18 -10.28 -6.74 6.94
N ILE A 19 -9.20 -7.23 7.55
CA ILE A 19 -9.07 -7.32 9.02
C ILE A 19 -9.11 -5.89 9.61
N GLY A 20 -8.39 -4.96 9.02
CA GLY A 20 -8.40 -3.55 9.44
C GLY A 20 -9.79 -2.93 9.39
N ALA A 21 -10.53 -3.14 8.31
CA ALA A 21 -11.90 -2.69 8.15
C ALA A 21 -12.84 -3.30 9.21
N ALA A 22 -12.72 -4.61 9.46
CA ALA A 22 -13.49 -5.29 10.49
C ALA A 22 -13.19 -4.76 11.89
N LEU A 23 -11.91 -4.53 12.21
CA LEU A 23 -11.50 -3.94 13.49
C LEU A 23 -12.04 -2.51 13.65
N SER A 24 -12.01 -1.69 12.61
CA SER A 24 -12.56 -0.33 12.63
C SER A 24 -14.06 -0.34 12.94
N SER A 25 -14.82 -1.31 12.43
CA SER A 25 -16.26 -1.44 12.69
C SER A 25 -16.59 -1.80 14.14
N THR A 26 -15.68 -2.49 14.83
CA THR A 26 -15.86 -2.89 16.24
C THR A 26 -15.43 -1.81 17.23
N VAL A 27 -14.48 -0.98 16.85
CA VAL A 27 -13.95 0.12 17.68
C VAL A 27 -14.79 1.38 17.48
N LYS A 28 -15.89 1.47 18.17
CA LYS A 28 -16.92 2.55 18.11
C LYS A 28 -16.39 3.99 18.32
N LYS A 29 -15.17 4.19 18.74
CA LYS A 29 -14.50 5.49 18.88
C LYS A 29 -12.98 5.28 18.88
N SER A 30 -12.41 5.11 17.71
CA SER A 30 -10.95 5.20 17.62
C SER A 30 -10.52 6.60 18.06
N SER A 31 -9.69 6.66 19.10
CA SER A 31 -9.07 7.93 19.50
C SER A 31 -8.23 8.44 18.34
N ASN A 32 -8.32 9.73 18.00
CA ASN A 32 -7.48 10.36 16.98
C ASN A 32 -5.98 10.05 17.19
N LYS A 33 -5.56 9.88 18.46
CA LYS A 33 -4.19 9.48 18.80
C LYS A 33 -3.87 8.04 18.38
N ALA A 34 -4.78 7.10 18.61
CA ALA A 34 -4.59 5.70 18.22
C ALA A 34 -4.52 5.59 16.68
N MET A 35 -5.41 6.28 15.96
CA MET A 35 -5.40 6.31 14.51
C MET A 35 -4.10 6.92 13.97
N SER A 36 -3.66 8.05 14.52
CA SER A 36 -2.39 8.68 14.15
C SER A 36 -1.19 7.76 14.39
N LEU A 37 -1.17 7.03 15.51
CA LEU A 37 -0.10 6.07 15.82
C LEU A 37 -0.08 4.90 14.83
N LEU A 38 -1.24 4.33 14.51
CA LEU A 38 -1.36 3.23 13.55
C LEU A 38 -0.93 3.65 12.14
N LEU A 39 -1.35 4.83 11.69
CA LEU A 39 -0.93 5.36 10.38
C LEU A 39 0.57 5.70 10.35
N SER A 40 1.12 6.21 11.45
CA SER A 40 2.57 6.46 11.56
C SER A 40 3.36 5.16 11.52
N PHE A 41 2.86 4.11 12.18
CA PHE A 41 3.46 2.78 12.12
C PHE A 41 3.42 2.22 10.69
N ALA A 42 2.27 2.27 10.02
CA ALA A 42 2.13 1.83 8.64
C ALA A 42 3.07 2.59 7.68
N SER A 43 3.17 3.91 7.83
CA SER A 43 4.09 4.73 7.03
C SER A 43 5.55 4.38 7.30
N GLY A 44 5.92 4.16 8.56
CA GLY A 44 7.28 3.77 8.95
C GLY A 44 7.69 2.41 8.38
N THR A 45 6.80 1.42 8.42
CA THR A 45 7.05 0.09 7.82
C THR A 45 7.21 0.18 6.31
N MET A 46 6.42 1.02 5.62
CA MET A 46 6.56 1.22 4.17
C MET A 46 7.88 1.88 3.80
N ILE A 47 8.29 2.91 4.52
CA ILE A 47 9.58 3.56 4.29
C ILE A 47 10.71 2.56 4.51
N SER A 48 10.63 1.70 5.54
CA SER A 48 11.63 0.65 5.78
C SER A 48 11.71 -0.33 4.61
N ILE A 49 10.58 -0.84 4.11
CA ILE A 49 10.54 -1.77 2.98
C ILE A 49 11.15 -1.12 1.73
N VAL A 50 10.78 0.12 1.43
CA VAL A 50 11.32 0.84 0.27
C VAL A 50 12.82 1.06 0.37
N CYS A 51 13.32 1.50 1.55
CA CYS A 51 14.73 1.87 1.71
C CYS A 51 15.65 0.66 1.90
N LEU A 52 15.22 -0.37 2.61
CA LEU A 52 16.07 -1.50 2.98
C LEU A 52 15.97 -2.67 2.00
N ASP A 53 14.82 -2.85 1.36
CA ASP A 53 14.55 -3.98 0.50
C ASP A 53 14.52 -3.55 -0.98
N LEU A 54 13.52 -2.77 -1.38
CA LEU A 54 13.34 -2.38 -2.78
C LEU A 54 14.51 -1.59 -3.36
N PHE A 55 15.06 -0.66 -2.59
CA PHE A 55 16.20 0.14 -3.06
C PHE A 55 17.46 -0.70 -3.14
N HIS A 56 17.65 -1.65 -2.22
CA HIS A 56 18.75 -2.61 -2.26
C HIS A 56 18.65 -3.52 -3.49
N ASP A 57 17.48 -4.14 -3.70
CA ASP A 57 17.21 -4.97 -4.87
C ASP A 57 17.43 -4.21 -6.20
N ALA A 58 16.97 -2.96 -6.26
CA ALA A 58 17.18 -2.12 -7.44
C ALA A 58 18.67 -1.88 -7.74
N LEU A 59 19.51 -1.74 -6.70
CA LEU A 59 20.97 -1.61 -6.88
C LEU A 59 21.61 -2.92 -7.39
N GLU A 60 21.08 -4.07 -6.99
CA GLU A 60 21.57 -5.38 -7.42
C GLU A 60 21.21 -5.73 -8.88
N THR A 61 20.19 -5.09 -9.46
CA THR A 61 19.81 -5.30 -10.89
C THR A 61 20.89 -4.87 -11.89
N GLY A 62 21.96 -4.20 -11.43
CA GLY A 62 23.00 -3.64 -12.30
C GLY A 62 22.58 -2.36 -13.03
N MET A 63 21.39 -1.82 -12.75
CA MET A 63 20.94 -0.54 -13.29
C MET A 63 21.81 0.60 -12.76
N SER A 64 22.07 1.60 -13.62
CA SER A 64 22.83 2.78 -13.19
C SER A 64 22.09 3.55 -12.08
N LYS A 65 22.84 4.09 -11.12
CA LYS A 65 22.26 4.89 -10.02
C LYS A 65 21.40 6.04 -10.54
N GLY A 66 21.76 6.65 -11.68
CA GLY A 66 20.96 7.68 -12.35
C GLY A 66 19.63 7.13 -12.89
N GLY A 67 19.62 5.91 -13.41
CA GLY A 67 18.39 5.22 -13.84
C GLY A 67 17.44 4.97 -12.67
N ILE A 68 17.96 4.45 -11.55
CA ILE A 68 17.15 4.23 -10.33
C ILE A 68 16.55 5.55 -9.84
N ALA A 69 17.36 6.61 -9.73
CA ALA A 69 16.88 7.92 -9.33
C ALA A 69 15.80 8.47 -10.27
N LEU A 70 15.95 8.28 -11.57
CA LEU A 70 14.96 8.68 -12.56
C LEU A 70 13.62 7.97 -12.34
N PHE A 71 13.62 6.64 -12.13
CA PHE A 71 12.41 5.89 -11.87
C PHE A 71 11.74 6.28 -10.55
N VAL A 72 12.50 6.58 -9.50
CA VAL A 72 11.97 7.10 -8.23
C VAL A 72 11.27 8.45 -8.44
N ILE A 73 11.89 9.36 -9.22
CA ILE A 73 11.29 10.66 -9.53
C ILE A 73 10.02 10.50 -10.36
N ILE A 74 10.02 9.62 -11.36
CA ILE A 74 8.84 9.34 -12.20
C ILE A 74 7.71 8.78 -11.33
N GLY A 75 8.00 7.83 -10.44
CA GLY A 75 7.02 7.26 -9.51
C GLY A 75 6.43 8.32 -8.59
N PHE A 76 7.27 9.15 -7.98
CA PHE A 76 6.84 10.26 -7.13
C PHE A 76 5.95 11.25 -7.89
N LEU A 77 6.36 11.67 -9.08
CA LEU A 77 5.57 12.61 -9.89
C LEU A 77 4.23 11.99 -10.31
N THR A 78 4.20 10.71 -10.64
CA THR A 78 2.97 10.00 -11.02
C THR A 78 1.97 10.03 -9.87
N VAL A 79 2.39 9.64 -8.67
CA VAL A 79 1.53 9.66 -7.47
C VAL A 79 1.10 11.08 -7.13
N TYR A 80 2.00 12.05 -7.15
CA TYR A 80 1.72 13.45 -6.89
C TYR A 80 0.67 14.03 -7.84
N LEU A 81 0.80 13.75 -9.15
CA LEU A 81 -0.16 14.20 -10.16
C LEU A 81 -1.52 13.53 -9.98
N LEU A 82 -1.53 12.23 -9.67
CA LEU A 82 -2.75 11.48 -9.41
C LEU A 82 -3.50 12.07 -8.21
N GLU A 83 -2.82 12.29 -7.09
CA GLU A 83 -3.38 12.89 -5.88
C GLU A 83 -3.95 14.29 -6.18
N ARG A 84 -3.22 15.13 -6.90
CA ARG A 84 -3.69 16.47 -7.28
C ARG A 84 -4.95 16.43 -8.16
N VAL A 85 -5.00 15.54 -9.15
CA VAL A 85 -6.19 15.37 -9.99
C VAL A 85 -7.39 14.90 -9.17
N MET A 86 -7.18 14.01 -8.21
CA MET A 86 -8.23 13.50 -7.34
C MET A 86 -8.76 14.59 -6.41
N ASP A 87 -7.88 15.38 -5.81
CA ASP A 87 -8.23 16.53 -4.96
C ASP A 87 -9.04 17.57 -5.71
N GLU A 88 -8.66 17.90 -6.94
CA GLU A 88 -9.42 18.84 -7.76
C GLU A 88 -10.82 18.32 -8.11
N LYS A 89 -10.93 17.03 -8.43
CA LYS A 89 -12.25 16.39 -8.68
C LYS A 89 -13.11 16.37 -7.42
N ALA A 90 -12.52 16.09 -6.26
CA ALA A 90 -13.22 16.12 -4.96
C ALA A 90 -13.72 17.54 -4.62
N LYS A 91 -12.93 18.58 -4.88
CA LYS A 91 -13.31 20.00 -4.69
C LYS A 91 -14.44 20.44 -5.63
N ARG A 92 -14.45 19.95 -6.87
CA ARG A 92 -15.48 20.27 -7.87
C ARG A 92 -16.83 19.59 -7.62
N ALA A 93 -16.84 18.53 -6.83
CA ALA A 93 -18.06 17.83 -6.45
C ALA A 93 -18.93 18.65 -5.47
N LYS A 94 -19.48 19.75 -5.94
CA LYS A 94 -20.25 20.78 -5.21
C LYS A 94 -21.70 20.38 -4.87
N SER A 95 -21.98 19.13 -4.56
CA SER A 95 -23.35 18.70 -4.27
C SER A 95 -23.43 17.70 -3.12
N ARG A 96 -24.26 18.03 -2.12
CA ARG A 96 -24.71 17.25 -0.96
C ARG A 96 -23.62 16.40 -0.25
N MET A 97 -23.54 16.53 1.08
CA MET A 97 -22.62 15.83 2.00
C MET A 97 -22.40 14.34 1.63
N SER A 98 -23.45 13.62 1.29
CA SER A 98 -23.42 12.20 0.88
C SER A 98 -22.60 11.97 -0.42
N ARG A 99 -22.68 12.86 -1.39
CA ARG A 99 -21.96 12.71 -2.65
C ARG A 99 -20.46 13.02 -2.50
N LYS A 100 -20.10 13.97 -1.61
CA LYS A 100 -18.72 14.26 -1.28
C LYS A 100 -18.05 13.09 -0.55
N MET A 101 -18.74 12.48 0.41
CA MET A 101 -18.23 11.31 1.14
C MET A 101 -18.04 10.11 0.20
N MET A 102 -18.99 9.86 -0.70
CA MET A 102 -18.88 8.78 -1.67
C MET A 102 -17.73 9.01 -2.66
N THR A 103 -17.55 10.25 -3.15
CA THR A 103 -16.44 10.57 -4.06
C THR A 103 -15.09 10.46 -3.35
N ALA A 104 -14.99 10.90 -2.09
CA ALA A 104 -13.78 10.75 -1.29
C ALA A 104 -13.47 9.27 -1.01
N GLY A 105 -14.47 8.46 -0.68
CA GLY A 105 -14.32 7.02 -0.49
C GLY A 105 -13.83 6.30 -1.75
N ILE A 106 -14.42 6.58 -2.91
CA ILE A 106 -13.97 6.01 -4.20
C ILE A 106 -12.54 6.45 -4.53
N ALA A 107 -12.21 7.71 -4.30
CA ALA A 107 -10.88 8.24 -4.51
C ALA A 107 -9.85 7.53 -3.61
N MET A 108 -10.17 7.31 -2.34
CA MET A 108 -9.33 6.59 -1.40
C MET A 108 -9.19 5.11 -1.77
N MET A 109 -10.27 4.43 -2.15
CA MET A 109 -10.20 3.06 -2.67
C MET A 109 -9.28 2.95 -3.89
N PHE A 110 -9.36 3.90 -4.81
CA PHE A 110 -8.50 3.91 -5.99
C PHE A 110 -7.03 4.17 -5.63
N ALA A 111 -6.77 5.09 -4.71
CA ALA A 111 -5.41 5.37 -4.21
C ALA A 111 -4.79 4.13 -3.56
N VAL A 112 -5.54 3.45 -2.69
CA VAL A 112 -5.11 2.20 -2.04
C VAL A 112 -4.91 1.07 -3.07
N ALA A 113 -5.79 0.94 -4.05
CA ALA A 113 -5.62 -0.04 -5.12
C ALA A 113 -4.34 0.22 -5.92
N CYS A 114 -4.08 1.46 -6.32
CA CYS A 114 -2.85 1.84 -7.02
C CYS A 114 -1.59 1.64 -6.17
N HIS A 115 -1.69 1.86 -4.87
CA HIS A 115 -0.60 1.60 -3.93
C HIS A 115 -0.33 0.10 -3.77
N ASN A 116 -1.36 -0.73 -3.70
CA ASN A 116 -1.22 -2.17 -3.53
C ASN A 116 -0.66 -2.90 -4.77
N ILE A 117 -0.74 -2.32 -5.97
CA ILE A 117 -0.15 -2.92 -7.18
C ILE A 117 1.37 -3.06 -7.07
N PRO A 118 2.17 -2.00 -6.83
CA PRO A 118 3.61 -2.12 -6.63
C PRO A 118 3.96 -3.07 -5.48
N VAL A 119 3.20 -3.00 -4.38
CA VAL A 119 3.38 -3.86 -3.21
C VAL A 119 3.22 -5.35 -3.56
N GLY A 120 2.20 -5.69 -4.33
CA GLY A 120 2.02 -7.07 -4.84
C GLY A 120 3.13 -7.49 -5.79
N MET A 121 3.62 -6.57 -6.61
CA MET A 121 4.75 -6.84 -7.52
C MET A 121 6.04 -7.17 -6.77
N THR A 122 6.29 -6.56 -5.61
CA THR A 122 7.49 -6.85 -4.80
C THR A 122 7.47 -8.26 -4.23
N ILE A 123 6.32 -8.72 -3.72
CA ILE A 123 6.16 -10.11 -3.26
C ILE A 123 6.43 -11.08 -4.43
N GLY A 124 5.85 -10.78 -5.60
CA GLY A 124 6.03 -11.60 -6.81
C GLY A 124 7.49 -11.64 -7.27
N ALA A 125 8.15 -10.50 -7.34
CA ALA A 125 9.54 -10.39 -7.74
C ALA A 125 10.46 -11.14 -6.77
N SER A 126 10.28 -10.94 -5.46
CA SER A 126 11.05 -11.64 -4.43
C SER A 126 10.87 -13.16 -4.49
N ALA A 127 9.62 -13.64 -4.71
CA ALA A 127 9.34 -15.06 -4.84
C ALA A 127 10.02 -15.71 -6.07
N ILE A 128 10.09 -14.97 -7.17
CA ILE A 128 10.74 -15.43 -8.41
C ILE A 128 12.26 -15.44 -8.22
N SER A 129 12.84 -14.39 -7.68
CA SER A 129 14.30 -14.24 -7.49
C SER A 129 14.87 -15.29 -6.53
N HIS A 130 14.12 -15.71 -5.53
CA HIS A 130 14.58 -16.69 -4.53
C HIS A 130 14.06 -18.11 -4.78
N GLY A 131 13.46 -18.37 -5.93
CA GLY A 131 13.05 -19.72 -6.36
C GLY A 131 11.90 -20.36 -5.57
N GLY A 132 11.15 -19.59 -4.76
CA GLY A 132 10.00 -20.10 -4.01
C GLY A 132 9.45 -19.13 -2.98
N LEU A 133 8.37 -19.57 -2.32
CA LEU A 133 7.64 -18.79 -1.32
C LEU A 133 8.00 -19.19 0.11
N ILE A 134 8.06 -20.49 0.37
CA ILE A 134 8.19 -21.01 1.74
C ILE A 134 9.63 -20.84 2.22
N GLY A 135 9.81 -20.12 3.35
CA GLY A 135 11.12 -19.84 3.92
C GLY A 135 11.93 -18.77 3.17
N SER A 136 11.33 -18.11 2.17
CA SER A 136 11.97 -17.07 1.38
C SER A 136 11.66 -15.66 1.92
N PRO A 137 12.44 -14.64 1.53
CA PRO A 137 12.14 -13.23 1.82
C PRO A 137 10.75 -12.81 1.37
N ALA A 138 10.20 -13.42 0.30
CA ALA A 138 8.85 -13.14 -0.18
C ALA A 138 7.76 -13.42 0.86
N MET A 139 7.91 -14.46 1.67
CA MET A 139 6.99 -14.77 2.77
C MET A 139 7.05 -13.70 3.86
N THR A 140 8.25 -13.30 4.23
CA THR A 140 8.48 -12.23 5.21
C THR A 140 7.88 -10.92 4.74
N LEU A 141 8.10 -10.53 3.49
CA LEU A 141 7.49 -9.36 2.86
C LEU A 141 5.97 -9.44 2.89
N ALA A 142 5.38 -10.57 2.49
CA ALA A 142 3.94 -10.75 2.50
C ALA A 142 3.34 -10.57 3.89
N VAL A 143 4.00 -11.07 4.95
CA VAL A 143 3.57 -10.89 6.34
C VAL A 143 3.64 -9.42 6.75
N PHE A 144 4.76 -8.73 6.51
CA PHE A 144 4.91 -7.31 6.82
C PHE A 144 3.90 -6.44 6.08
N ILE A 145 3.69 -6.74 4.80
CA ILE A 145 2.68 -6.08 3.97
C ILE A 145 1.26 -6.33 4.50
N GLY A 146 0.95 -7.56 4.92
CA GLY A 146 -0.32 -7.87 5.56
C GLY A 146 -0.54 -7.09 6.85
N ILE A 147 0.48 -6.98 7.69
CA ILE A 147 0.41 -6.25 8.96
C ILE A 147 0.20 -4.75 8.74
N HIS A 148 0.92 -4.12 7.79
CA HIS A 148 0.74 -2.69 7.56
C HIS A 148 -0.58 -2.34 6.87
N ASN A 149 -1.17 -3.26 6.11
CA ASN A 149 -2.48 -3.08 5.50
C ASN A 149 -3.63 -3.07 6.53
N VAL A 150 -3.42 -3.60 7.74
CA VAL A 150 -4.43 -3.52 8.82
C VAL A 150 -4.70 -2.06 9.24
N PRO A 151 -3.71 -1.23 9.62
CA PRO A 151 -3.91 0.19 9.88
C PRO A 151 -4.54 0.94 8.69
N GLU A 152 -4.15 0.60 7.47
CA GLU A 152 -4.70 1.20 6.26
C GLU A 152 -6.18 0.89 6.10
N GLY A 153 -6.58 -0.37 6.26
CA GLY A 153 -7.98 -0.80 6.27
C GLY A 153 -8.80 -0.13 7.37
N MET A 154 -8.22 0.07 8.55
CA MET A 154 -8.86 0.83 9.63
C MET A 154 -9.09 2.29 9.23
N ALA A 155 -8.13 2.94 8.57
CA ALA A 155 -8.22 4.32 8.14
C ALA A 155 -9.28 4.54 7.05
N ILE A 156 -9.47 3.57 6.15
CA ILE A 156 -10.49 3.63 5.09
C ILE A 156 -11.91 3.63 5.68
N CYS A 157 -12.11 2.96 6.81
CA CYS A 157 -13.43 2.77 7.44
C CYS A 157 -13.69 3.72 8.62
N ALA A 158 -12.73 4.56 9.01
CA ALA A 158 -12.85 5.53 10.10
C ALA A 158 -13.46 6.84 9.62
#